data_5dc1bca8a0dfb294de058c15db137d3b
#
_entry.id   5dc1bca8a0dfb294de058c15db137d3b
#
_cell.length_a   1.000
_cell.length_b   1.000
_cell.length_c   1.000
_cell.angle_alpha   90.00
_cell.angle_beta   90.00
_cell.angle_gamma   90.00
#
_symmetry.space_group_name_H-M   'P 1'
#
loop_
_entity.id
_entity.type
_entity.pdbx_description
1 polymer ?
#
loop_
_entity_poly.entity_id
_entity_poly.type
_entity_poly.pdbx_seq_one_letter_code
_entity_poly.pdbx_strand_id
1 'polypeptide(L)'
;MWSNKVMITAVLTAVLFGSLLVSCAPSSAETAAVPTLPVLETPTPTEAPTVKSELVEKPVAAATTIPNTATPTPSPSATPIYTGTLSPACGQILPILPKTAAPITELNPDAEALAEIERMMPEAAREAWSHILESPETVGLAAYRVGDEANGIYLNADVPMPLASVVKIVYLVAYVEAVAAGELDPTSYVPVADLDAFWQPGLDLGAHQRALAELDAQGLLLKNPDQVRLEDVPWMMMRFSSNTAMDYLHMLLGAKRIEETAVSLNLTTQTAPCPFLGQFLAMSNITRQKDSDYEALLAYLENPESYGQEAMLLTDTFVNDPEFRDAQNDWRRQQKRPSVSIQRFFTENLNPQASAGDYAGLMAQIAQNGLSHPDSSFLARRYLEWPMIFDDNQELFSNLGFKNGTMPGVLNIVYYAYPQGETTPVVVVLFFRDLPNNTYREWRNNLTHDEFARWLLIDDGAITAVADALKN
;
A
#
# COMPACT_ATOMS: atom_id res chain seq x y z
N MET A 1 -22.50 -24.19 -2.41
CA MET A 1 -23.10 -23.71 -3.68
C MET A 1 -22.55 -22.31 -3.91
N TRP A 2 -21.32 -22.24 -4.35
CA TRP A 2 -20.57 -20.99 -4.56
C TRP A 2 -20.59 -20.69 -6.05
N SER A 3 -21.47 -19.84 -6.47
CA SER A 3 -21.46 -19.26 -7.80
C SER A 3 -21.72 -17.77 -7.63
N ASN A 4 -20.64 -17.02 -7.51
CA ASN A 4 -20.62 -15.65 -8.02
C ASN A 4 -19.16 -15.17 -7.95
N LYS A 5 -18.58 -14.91 -9.11
CA LYS A 5 -17.27 -14.31 -9.30
C LYS A 5 -17.30 -12.92 -8.69
N VAL A 6 -16.73 -12.78 -7.52
CA VAL A 6 -16.68 -11.52 -6.73
C VAL A 6 -15.81 -10.50 -7.46
N MET A 7 -16.40 -9.39 -7.75
CA MET A 7 -15.92 -8.31 -8.62
C MET A 7 -14.89 -7.36 -7.99
N ILE A 8 -13.78 -7.85 -7.44
CA ILE A 8 -12.54 -7.06 -7.47
C ILE A 8 -11.96 -7.05 -8.89
N THR A 9 -12.33 -7.99 -9.73
CA THR A 9 -12.06 -8.05 -11.17
C THR A 9 -12.39 -6.73 -11.89
N ALA A 10 -13.41 -5.98 -11.48
CA ALA A 10 -13.81 -4.76 -12.18
C ALA A 10 -12.83 -3.59 -12.04
N VAL A 11 -12.12 -3.45 -10.91
CA VAL A 11 -11.19 -2.33 -10.71
C VAL A 11 -9.81 -2.63 -11.28
N LEU A 12 -9.34 -3.88 -11.21
CA LEU A 12 -8.09 -4.29 -11.85
C LEU A 12 -8.25 -4.53 -13.36
N THR A 13 -9.42 -4.96 -13.84
CA THR A 13 -9.70 -5.09 -15.29
C THR A 13 -9.75 -3.73 -15.99
N ALA A 14 -10.20 -2.66 -15.34
CA ALA A 14 -10.08 -1.29 -15.87
C ALA A 14 -8.63 -0.83 -16.02
N VAL A 15 -7.69 -1.46 -15.29
CA VAL A 15 -6.24 -1.21 -15.41
C VAL A 15 -5.63 -1.92 -16.63
N LEU A 16 -6.28 -2.94 -17.22
CA LEU A 16 -5.67 -3.84 -18.20
C LEU A 16 -6.13 -3.63 -19.66
N PHE A 17 -7.25 -2.94 -19.92
CA PHE A 17 -7.81 -2.82 -21.28
C PHE A 17 -7.32 -1.61 -22.10
N GLY A 18 -6.32 -0.87 -21.64
CA GLY A 18 -5.78 0.31 -22.34
C GLY A 18 -4.74 0.07 -23.45
N SER A 19 -4.46 -1.16 -23.88
CA SER A 19 -3.30 -1.44 -24.74
C SER A 19 -3.60 -2.19 -26.05
N LEU A 20 -4.78 -2.13 -26.62
CA LEU A 20 -5.02 -2.60 -28.00
C LEU A 20 -6.22 -1.86 -28.57
N LEU A 21 -5.97 -0.98 -29.52
CA LEU A 21 -6.69 -0.76 -30.77
C LEU A 21 -6.45 0.66 -31.27
N VAL A 22 -5.52 0.78 -32.17
CA VAL A 22 -5.56 1.80 -33.22
C VAL A 22 -6.03 1.10 -34.48
N SER A 23 -7.20 1.43 -34.96
CA SER A 23 -7.51 1.54 -36.41
C SER A 23 -8.97 1.96 -36.65
N CYS A 24 -9.12 3.14 -37.20
CA CYS A 24 -9.99 3.60 -38.29
C CYS A 24 -11.52 3.58 -38.18
N ALA A 25 -12.02 4.80 -38.23
CA ALA A 25 -13.08 5.41 -39.05
C ALA A 25 -14.54 5.39 -38.54
N PRO A 26 -15.32 6.45 -38.89
CA PRO A 26 -16.44 6.92 -38.09
C PRO A 26 -17.79 6.37 -38.56
N SER A 27 -18.72 6.16 -37.66
CA SER A 27 -20.14 6.00 -37.99
C SER A 27 -20.99 6.72 -36.97
N SER A 28 -21.71 7.67 -37.47
CA SER A 28 -22.91 8.40 -37.08
C SER A 28 -23.55 8.15 -35.71
N ALA A 29 -23.81 9.27 -35.06
CA ALA A 29 -24.52 9.49 -33.82
C ALA A 29 -25.97 8.98 -33.85
N GLU A 30 -26.35 8.33 -32.73
CA GLU A 30 -27.75 8.24 -32.31
C GLU A 30 -27.82 8.64 -30.82
N THR A 31 -28.50 9.75 -30.59
CA THR A 31 -28.68 10.39 -29.28
C THR A 31 -29.74 9.61 -28.49
N ALA A 32 -29.33 8.90 -27.46
CA ALA A 32 -30.23 8.35 -26.46
C ALA A 32 -30.34 9.32 -25.27
N ALA A 33 -31.59 9.67 -24.93
CA ALA A 33 -31.95 10.59 -23.87
C ALA A 33 -31.57 10.05 -22.48
N VAL A 34 -30.94 10.92 -21.66
CA VAL A 34 -30.61 10.67 -20.26
C VAL A 34 -31.88 10.86 -19.42
N PRO A 35 -32.25 9.91 -18.53
CA PRO A 35 -33.36 10.13 -17.58
C PRO A 35 -32.88 11.06 -16.44
N THR A 36 -33.62 12.11 -16.23
CA THR A 36 -33.48 13.04 -15.10
C THR A 36 -33.90 12.37 -13.80
N LEU A 37 -33.01 12.35 -12.81
CA LEU A 37 -33.31 11.95 -11.43
C LEU A 37 -34.09 13.06 -10.70
N PRO A 38 -35.02 12.71 -9.78
CA PRO A 38 -35.78 13.68 -9.04
C PRO A 38 -34.95 14.43 -7.99
N VAL A 39 -35.17 15.72 -7.88
CA VAL A 39 -34.58 16.61 -6.88
C VAL A 39 -35.11 16.24 -5.50
N LEU A 40 -34.21 15.92 -4.58
CA LEU A 40 -34.51 15.68 -3.17
C LEU A 40 -34.68 17.04 -2.47
N GLU A 41 -35.85 17.30 -1.93
CA GLU A 41 -36.13 18.52 -1.14
C GLU A 41 -35.36 18.44 0.21
N THR A 42 -34.72 19.55 0.56
CA THR A 42 -34.01 19.77 1.83
C THR A 42 -35.00 19.90 2.99
N PRO A 43 -34.87 19.13 4.08
CA PRO A 43 -35.73 19.34 5.25
C PRO A 43 -35.29 20.58 6.04
N THR A 44 -36.28 21.40 6.41
CA THR A 44 -36.17 22.58 7.28
C THR A 44 -35.72 22.20 8.69
N PRO A 45 -34.85 22.97 9.36
CA PRO A 45 -34.41 22.66 10.72
C PRO A 45 -35.52 22.84 11.73
N THR A 46 -35.84 21.79 12.48
CA THR A 46 -36.76 21.86 13.63
C THR A 46 -35.95 22.24 14.87
N GLU A 47 -36.42 23.29 15.56
CA GLU A 47 -35.85 23.75 16.84
C GLU A 47 -35.81 22.65 17.92
N ALA A 48 -34.68 22.52 18.61
CA ALA A 48 -34.51 21.62 19.73
C ALA A 48 -35.18 22.16 21.03
N PRO A 49 -35.85 21.32 21.83
CA PRO A 49 -36.41 21.74 23.08
C PRO A 49 -35.34 21.89 24.16
N THR A 50 -35.40 23.02 24.86
CA THR A 50 -34.54 23.36 26.02
C THR A 50 -34.98 22.52 27.22
N VAL A 51 -34.11 21.63 27.70
CA VAL A 51 -34.29 20.89 28.95
C VAL A 51 -33.61 21.64 30.09
N LYS A 52 -34.42 22.10 31.06
CA LYS A 52 -33.95 22.64 32.34
C LYS A 52 -33.48 21.50 33.23
N SER A 53 -32.21 21.56 33.67
CA SER A 53 -31.60 20.64 34.63
C SER A 53 -31.93 21.11 36.05
N GLU A 54 -32.74 20.34 36.79
CA GLU A 54 -32.89 20.46 38.25
C GLU A 54 -31.88 19.54 38.95
N LEU A 55 -31.00 20.14 39.72
CA LEU A 55 -30.04 19.46 40.60
C LEU A 55 -30.76 18.90 41.81
N VAL A 56 -30.83 17.60 41.96
CA VAL A 56 -31.22 16.91 43.17
C VAL A 56 -29.99 16.31 43.85
N GLU A 57 -29.58 16.91 44.94
CA GLU A 57 -28.54 16.33 45.83
C GLU A 57 -29.09 15.06 46.56
N LYS A 58 -28.31 13.97 46.47
CA LYS A 58 -28.51 12.78 47.32
C LYS A 58 -27.27 12.55 48.20
N PRO A 59 -27.47 12.11 49.48
CA PRO A 59 -26.41 12.08 50.46
C PRO A 59 -25.39 10.94 50.25
N VAL A 60 -24.14 11.25 50.60
CA VAL A 60 -22.97 10.39 50.51
C VAL A 60 -23.08 9.28 51.55
N ALA A 61 -23.04 8.01 51.12
CA ALA A 61 -22.81 6.85 51.98
C ALA A 61 -21.30 6.54 52.05
N ALA A 62 -20.84 6.21 53.24
CA ALA A 62 -19.44 6.01 53.59
C ALA A 62 -18.77 4.92 52.76
N ALA A 63 -17.58 5.22 52.23
CA ALA A 63 -16.75 4.30 51.46
C ALA A 63 -16.06 3.28 52.35
N THR A 64 -16.29 2.01 52.11
CA THR A 64 -15.52 0.89 52.62
C THR A 64 -14.23 0.76 51.78
N THR A 65 -13.09 0.91 52.44
CA THR A 65 -11.75 0.75 51.82
C THR A 65 -11.51 -0.70 51.46
N ILE A 66 -11.43 -1.00 50.15
CA ILE A 66 -10.90 -2.26 49.63
C ILE A 66 -9.38 -2.09 49.44
N PRO A 67 -8.53 -3.03 49.90
CA PRO A 67 -7.09 -2.92 49.69
C PRO A 67 -6.75 -3.00 48.21
N ASN A 68 -6.05 -1.98 47.69
CA ASN A 68 -5.49 -1.94 46.34
C ASN A 68 -4.44 -3.04 46.19
N THR A 69 -4.79 -4.13 45.53
CA THR A 69 -3.79 -5.02 44.94
C THR A 69 -3.27 -4.30 43.67
N ALA A 70 -2.07 -3.79 43.72
CA ALA A 70 -1.41 -3.15 42.60
C ALA A 70 -1.25 -4.19 41.47
N THR A 71 -2.03 -4.03 40.40
CA THR A 71 -1.78 -4.71 39.14
C THR A 71 -0.41 -4.22 38.64
N PRO A 72 0.53 -5.12 38.27
CA PRO A 72 1.81 -4.68 37.73
C PRO A 72 1.54 -3.87 36.45
N THR A 73 1.90 -2.60 36.46
CA THR A 73 1.92 -1.75 35.28
C THR A 73 2.86 -2.41 34.29
N PRO A 74 2.44 -2.69 33.04
CA PRO A 74 3.36 -3.20 32.01
C PRO A 74 4.50 -2.18 31.88
N SER A 75 5.73 -2.66 32.05
CA SER A 75 6.93 -1.86 31.84
C SER A 75 6.86 -1.35 30.41
N PRO A 76 7.02 -0.05 30.13
CA PRO A 76 7.04 0.43 28.76
C PRO A 76 8.13 -0.34 28.03
N SER A 77 7.75 -1.04 26.96
CA SER A 77 8.71 -1.65 26.02
C SER A 77 9.65 -0.54 25.60
N ALA A 78 10.94 -0.73 25.81
CA ALA A 78 11.92 0.28 25.44
C ALA A 78 11.82 0.46 23.91
N THR A 79 11.33 1.64 23.49
CA THR A 79 11.34 2.02 22.08
C THR A 79 12.77 1.91 21.58
N PRO A 80 13.06 1.19 20.49
CA PRO A 80 14.40 1.10 19.95
C PRO A 80 14.92 2.51 19.68
N ILE A 81 16.03 2.87 20.30
CA ILE A 81 16.65 4.18 20.06
C ILE A 81 17.41 4.07 18.75
N TYR A 82 16.91 4.76 17.72
CA TYR A 82 17.64 4.92 16.48
C TYR A 82 18.90 5.75 16.72
N THR A 83 20.07 5.16 16.48
CA THR A 83 21.39 5.79 16.76
C THR A 83 22.06 6.32 15.48
N GLY A 84 21.42 6.20 14.30
CA GLY A 84 21.96 6.68 13.03
C GLY A 84 21.89 8.21 12.87
N THR A 85 22.71 8.75 11.99
CA THR A 85 22.66 10.16 11.62
C THR A 85 21.58 10.33 10.55
N LEU A 86 20.56 11.18 10.82
CA LEU A 86 19.53 11.50 9.85
C LEU A 86 20.11 12.26 8.65
N SER A 87 19.92 11.71 7.46
CA SER A 87 20.38 12.33 6.21
C SER A 87 19.17 12.87 5.41
N PRO A 88 19.33 13.97 4.69
CA PRO A 88 18.29 14.46 3.78
C PRO A 88 18.12 13.61 2.52
N ALA A 89 19.04 12.68 2.21
CA ALA A 89 18.97 11.82 1.03
C ALA A 89 18.34 10.47 1.36
N CYS A 90 17.45 10.01 0.50
CA CYS A 90 16.86 8.67 0.62
C CYS A 90 17.96 7.59 0.54
N GLY A 91 17.79 6.51 1.31
CA GLY A 91 18.76 5.43 1.39
C GLY A 91 19.89 5.65 2.38
N GLN A 92 19.86 6.73 3.18
CA GLN A 92 20.93 7.05 4.12
C GLN A 92 20.53 6.92 5.59
N ILE A 93 19.29 7.18 5.94
CA ILE A 93 18.80 7.08 7.32
C ILE A 93 18.48 5.64 7.69
N LEU A 94 17.77 4.97 6.79
CA LEU A 94 17.42 3.58 6.94
C LEU A 94 18.46 2.75 6.18
N PRO A 95 19.39 2.09 6.89
CA PRO A 95 20.39 1.29 6.21
C PRO A 95 19.68 0.22 5.36
N ILE A 96 20.19 -0.02 4.15
CA ILE A 96 19.87 -1.25 3.44
C ILE A 96 20.44 -2.37 4.29
N LEU A 97 19.61 -2.97 5.12
CA LEU A 97 20.02 -4.05 5.98
C LEU A 97 20.48 -5.21 5.10
N PRO A 98 21.68 -5.75 5.32
CA PRO A 98 22.01 -7.03 4.70
C PRO A 98 20.91 -8.02 5.11
N LYS A 99 20.50 -8.89 4.19
CA LYS A 99 19.53 -9.96 4.48
C LYS A 99 20.03 -10.73 5.71
N THR A 100 19.44 -10.44 6.85
CA THR A 100 19.93 -10.99 8.14
C THR A 100 19.31 -12.34 8.44
N ALA A 101 18.17 -12.66 7.83
CA ALA A 101 17.53 -13.96 7.94
C ALA A 101 17.65 -14.70 6.60
N ALA A 102 18.16 -15.92 6.64
CA ALA A 102 18.06 -16.82 5.51
C ALA A 102 16.59 -17.24 5.37
N PRO A 103 16.01 -17.15 4.17
CA PRO A 103 14.66 -17.62 3.95
C PRO A 103 14.58 -19.15 4.14
N ILE A 104 13.42 -19.62 4.56
CA ILE A 104 13.08 -21.06 4.55
C ILE A 104 13.04 -21.49 3.08
N THR A 105 13.78 -22.54 2.73
CA THR A 105 13.89 -23.05 1.34
C THR A 105 13.15 -24.36 1.13
N GLU A 106 12.75 -25.04 2.19
CA GLU A 106 12.02 -26.32 2.13
C GLU A 106 10.94 -26.34 3.22
N LEU A 107 9.76 -26.80 2.84
CA LEU A 107 8.66 -27.04 3.75
C LEU A 107 8.36 -28.55 3.71
N ASN A 108 8.06 -29.12 4.86
CA ASN A 108 7.69 -30.54 4.99
C ASN A 108 6.32 -30.66 5.67
N PRO A 109 5.25 -30.14 5.04
CA PRO A 109 3.94 -30.13 5.65
C PRO A 109 3.42 -31.55 5.84
N ASP A 110 2.66 -31.75 6.93
CA ASP A 110 1.96 -33.01 7.18
C ASP A 110 0.91 -33.27 6.11
N ALA A 111 0.80 -34.53 5.65
CA ALA A 111 -0.13 -34.91 4.59
C ALA A 111 -1.61 -34.73 4.99
N GLU A 112 -1.95 -34.90 6.28
CA GLU A 112 -3.33 -34.73 6.78
C GLU A 112 -3.67 -33.21 6.80
N ALA A 113 -2.73 -32.35 7.23
CA ALA A 113 -2.88 -30.90 7.19
C ALA A 113 -3.05 -30.39 5.76
N LEU A 114 -2.27 -30.91 4.78
CA LEU A 114 -2.44 -30.57 3.37
C LEU A 114 -3.82 -30.94 2.84
N ALA A 115 -4.31 -32.17 3.15
CA ALA A 115 -5.62 -32.60 2.72
C ALA A 115 -6.76 -31.76 3.31
N GLU A 116 -6.60 -31.27 4.54
CA GLU A 116 -7.53 -30.34 5.17
C GLU A 116 -7.56 -29.01 4.43
N ILE A 117 -6.41 -28.40 4.15
CA ILE A 117 -6.29 -27.15 3.40
C ILE A 117 -6.91 -27.28 2.01
N GLU A 118 -6.61 -28.35 1.27
CA GLU A 118 -7.16 -28.57 -0.07
C GLU A 118 -8.69 -28.66 -0.08
N ARG A 119 -9.29 -29.16 1.01
CA ARG A 119 -10.73 -29.24 1.17
C ARG A 119 -11.38 -27.89 1.45
N MET A 120 -10.71 -27.02 2.22
CA MET A 120 -11.23 -25.72 2.65
C MET A 120 -10.97 -24.62 1.61
N MET A 121 -9.83 -24.70 0.93
CA MET A 121 -9.33 -23.64 0.05
C MET A 121 -10.13 -23.49 -1.24
N PRO A 122 -10.51 -22.27 -1.63
CA PRO A 122 -11.07 -21.98 -2.94
C PRO A 122 -10.13 -22.41 -4.09
N GLU A 123 -10.69 -22.91 -5.18
CA GLU A 123 -9.90 -23.32 -6.35
C GLU A 123 -9.00 -22.19 -6.87
N ALA A 124 -9.48 -20.95 -6.87
CA ALA A 124 -8.74 -19.77 -7.34
C ALA A 124 -7.48 -19.46 -6.51
N ALA A 125 -7.40 -19.94 -5.25
CA ALA A 125 -6.26 -19.72 -4.36
C ALA A 125 -5.18 -20.82 -4.46
N ARG A 126 -5.50 -21.96 -5.08
CA ARG A 126 -4.65 -23.18 -5.04
C ARG A 126 -3.28 -23.00 -5.68
N GLU A 127 -3.19 -22.25 -6.76
CA GLU A 127 -1.89 -22.02 -7.42
C GLU A 127 -0.95 -21.19 -6.52
N ALA A 128 -1.47 -20.21 -5.77
CA ALA A 128 -0.67 -19.47 -4.82
C ALA A 128 -0.17 -20.37 -3.69
N TRP A 129 -1.02 -21.25 -3.18
CA TRP A 129 -0.65 -22.24 -2.17
C TRP A 129 0.41 -23.22 -2.69
N SER A 130 0.22 -23.80 -3.90
CA SER A 130 1.23 -24.67 -4.51
C SER A 130 2.59 -23.98 -4.63
N HIS A 131 2.59 -22.71 -5.05
CA HIS A 131 3.83 -21.94 -5.14
C HIS A 131 4.48 -21.70 -3.77
N ILE A 132 3.69 -21.44 -2.71
CA ILE A 132 4.19 -21.32 -1.34
C ILE A 132 4.90 -22.60 -0.90
N LEU A 133 4.37 -23.76 -1.25
CA LEU A 133 4.96 -25.05 -0.92
C LEU A 133 6.21 -25.38 -1.76
N GLU A 134 6.23 -25.00 -3.03
CA GLU A 134 7.26 -25.35 -4.00
C GLU A 134 8.47 -24.39 -3.96
N SER A 135 8.26 -23.13 -3.59
CA SER A 135 9.27 -22.06 -3.62
C SER A 135 9.13 -21.13 -2.41
N PRO A 136 9.16 -21.68 -1.18
CA PRO A 136 8.90 -20.89 0.04
C PRO A 136 9.87 -19.72 0.22
N GLU A 137 11.10 -19.81 -0.28
CA GLU A 137 12.12 -18.76 -0.22
C GLU A 137 11.72 -17.47 -0.97
N THR A 138 10.75 -17.57 -1.87
CA THR A 138 10.21 -16.44 -2.63
C THR A 138 9.00 -15.79 -1.98
N VAL A 139 8.59 -16.25 -0.80
CA VAL A 139 7.35 -15.85 -0.15
C VAL A 139 7.62 -15.28 1.24
N GLY A 140 7.03 -14.13 1.53
CA GLY A 140 6.91 -13.56 2.87
C GLY A 140 5.44 -13.52 3.26
N LEU A 141 5.05 -14.21 4.32
CA LEU A 141 3.67 -14.27 4.79
C LEU A 141 3.61 -14.05 6.29
N ALA A 142 2.78 -13.08 6.70
CA ALA A 142 2.38 -12.90 8.08
C ALA A 142 0.85 -12.72 8.11
N ALA A 143 0.14 -13.60 8.80
CA ALA A 143 -1.32 -13.52 8.92
C ALA A 143 -1.75 -13.97 10.32
N TYR A 144 -2.58 -13.14 10.96
CA TYR A 144 -3.06 -13.43 12.31
C TYR A 144 -4.32 -12.61 12.65
N ARG A 145 -5.07 -13.10 13.62
CA ARG A 145 -6.09 -12.30 14.32
C ARG A 145 -5.39 -11.47 15.39
N VAL A 146 -5.65 -10.18 15.42
CA VAL A 146 -5.06 -9.29 16.43
C VAL A 146 -5.51 -9.71 17.83
N GLY A 147 -4.53 -9.84 18.73
CA GLY A 147 -4.72 -10.40 20.07
C GLY A 147 -4.57 -11.92 20.17
N ASP A 148 -4.35 -12.59 19.04
CA ASP A 148 -4.06 -14.03 18.96
C ASP A 148 -2.86 -14.32 18.03
N GLU A 149 -1.86 -13.46 18.08
CA GLU A 149 -0.68 -13.51 17.21
C GLU A 149 0.09 -14.83 17.35
N ALA A 150 0.04 -15.45 18.52
CA ALA A 150 0.73 -16.71 18.77
C ALA A 150 0.23 -17.88 17.90
N ASN A 151 -1.00 -17.80 17.40
CA ASN A 151 -1.63 -18.79 16.54
C ASN A 151 -1.63 -18.35 15.06
N GLY A 152 -0.86 -17.31 14.72
CA GLY A 152 -0.73 -16.78 13.37
C GLY A 152 0.21 -17.59 12.48
N ILE A 153 0.23 -17.22 11.19
CA ILE A 153 1.13 -17.73 10.17
C ILE A 153 2.34 -16.79 10.06
N TYR A 154 3.56 -17.34 10.07
CA TYR A 154 4.80 -16.60 9.91
C TYR A 154 5.78 -17.38 9.03
N LEU A 155 5.68 -17.21 7.71
CA LEU A 155 6.64 -17.76 6.75
C LEU A 155 7.55 -16.64 6.25
N ASN A 156 8.85 -16.72 6.51
CA ASN A 156 9.82 -15.68 6.17
C ASN A 156 9.38 -14.27 6.59
N ALA A 157 8.62 -14.17 7.68
CA ALA A 157 7.98 -12.93 8.11
C ALA A 157 8.98 -11.82 8.45
N ASP A 158 10.25 -12.19 8.77
CA ASP A 158 11.33 -11.25 9.08
C ASP A 158 12.32 -11.05 7.90
N VAL A 159 12.07 -11.70 6.76
CA VAL A 159 12.93 -11.57 5.57
C VAL A 159 12.51 -10.34 4.77
N PRO A 160 13.43 -9.36 4.54
CA PRO A 160 13.12 -8.20 3.69
C PRO A 160 12.80 -8.62 2.26
N MET A 161 11.72 -8.08 1.72
CA MET A 161 11.25 -8.31 0.35
C MET A 161 10.94 -7.00 -0.36
N PRO A 162 11.08 -6.91 -1.69
CA PRO A 162 10.73 -5.72 -2.45
C PRO A 162 9.26 -5.36 -2.25
N LEU A 163 8.98 -4.12 -1.84
CA LEU A 163 7.64 -3.67 -1.48
C LEU A 163 6.79 -3.24 -2.68
N ALA A 164 7.42 -2.79 -3.77
CA ALA A 164 6.70 -2.08 -4.81
C ALA A 164 5.80 -0.99 -4.21
N SER A 165 4.53 -0.87 -4.62
CA SER A 165 3.64 0.19 -4.13
C SER A 165 3.13 -0.01 -2.70
N VAL A 166 3.45 -1.09 -2.01
CA VAL A 166 3.10 -1.26 -0.59
C VAL A 166 3.81 -0.21 0.28
N VAL A 167 5.01 0.24 -0.11
CA VAL A 167 5.75 1.31 0.57
C VAL A 167 4.93 2.61 0.73
N LYS A 168 3.93 2.85 -0.11
CA LYS A 168 3.05 4.03 -0.05
C LYS A 168 2.29 4.16 1.27
N ILE A 169 2.19 3.09 2.06
CA ILE A 169 1.59 3.15 3.40
C ILE A 169 2.44 4.02 4.34
N VAL A 170 3.77 3.95 4.24
CA VAL A 170 4.65 4.82 5.04
C VAL A 170 4.45 6.30 4.68
N TYR A 171 4.31 6.61 3.39
CA TYR A 171 3.99 7.97 2.93
C TYR A 171 2.62 8.45 3.44
N LEU A 172 1.64 7.53 3.42
CA LEU A 172 0.32 7.82 3.97
C LEU A 172 0.41 8.18 5.45
N VAL A 173 1.13 7.38 6.25
CA VAL A 173 1.28 7.67 7.69
C VAL A 173 2.02 8.98 7.91
N ALA A 174 3.12 9.24 7.19
CA ALA A 174 3.85 10.50 7.27
C ALA A 174 2.95 11.71 6.95
N TYR A 175 2.07 11.59 5.96
CA TYR A 175 1.11 12.63 5.59
C TYR A 175 0.05 12.85 6.68
N VAL A 176 -0.62 11.80 7.15
CA VAL A 176 -1.70 11.95 8.14
C VAL A 176 -1.18 12.42 9.49
N GLU A 177 0.04 12.07 9.85
CA GLU A 177 0.72 12.61 11.04
C GLU A 177 1.01 14.11 10.91
N ALA A 178 1.46 14.57 9.73
CA ALA A 178 1.66 15.99 9.46
C ALA A 178 0.34 16.79 9.49
N VAL A 179 -0.76 16.21 8.99
CA VAL A 179 -2.10 16.80 9.08
C VAL A 179 -2.59 16.85 10.53
N ALA A 180 -2.45 15.76 11.28
CA ALA A 180 -2.86 15.70 12.68
C ALA A 180 -2.05 16.66 13.57
N ALA A 181 -0.78 16.91 13.24
CA ALA A 181 0.06 17.90 13.89
C ALA A 181 -0.28 19.36 13.49
N GLY A 182 -1.17 19.58 12.54
CA GLY A 182 -1.53 20.90 12.01
C GLY A 182 -0.44 21.54 11.14
N GLU A 183 0.52 20.77 10.66
CA GLU A 183 1.61 21.23 9.81
C GLU A 183 1.19 21.32 8.33
N LEU A 184 0.21 20.50 7.93
CA LEU A 184 -0.40 20.52 6.61
C LEU A 184 -1.90 20.79 6.71
N ASP A 185 -2.39 21.69 5.86
CA ASP A 185 -3.83 21.93 5.68
C ASP A 185 -4.35 21.01 4.55
N PRO A 186 -5.12 19.96 4.86
CA PRO A 186 -5.64 19.02 3.86
C PRO A 186 -6.61 19.69 2.88
N THR A 187 -7.19 20.85 3.24
CA THR A 187 -8.15 21.58 2.40
C THR A 187 -7.47 22.54 1.42
N SER A 188 -6.17 22.76 1.55
CA SER A 188 -5.40 23.59 0.60
C SER A 188 -5.43 23.01 -0.81
N TYR A 189 -5.31 23.86 -1.81
CA TYR A 189 -5.36 23.44 -3.21
C TYR A 189 -3.97 23.23 -3.79
N VAL A 190 -3.84 22.14 -4.55
CA VAL A 190 -2.63 21.75 -5.29
C VAL A 190 -2.94 21.89 -6.79
N PRO A 191 -2.18 22.72 -7.54
CA PRO A 191 -2.31 22.75 -8.99
C PRO A 191 -2.02 21.38 -9.60
N VAL A 192 -2.83 20.93 -10.55
CA VAL A 192 -2.58 19.66 -11.26
C VAL A 192 -1.24 19.71 -11.99
N ALA A 193 -0.83 20.90 -12.47
CA ALA A 193 0.47 21.10 -13.10
C ALA A 193 1.65 20.76 -12.18
N ASP A 194 1.53 20.97 -10.85
CA ASP A 194 2.55 20.61 -9.88
C ASP A 194 2.66 19.10 -9.69
N LEU A 195 1.52 18.39 -9.78
CA LEU A 195 1.50 16.93 -9.81
C LEU A 195 2.08 16.40 -11.13
N ASP A 196 1.63 16.96 -12.26
CA ASP A 196 2.07 16.54 -13.61
C ASP A 196 3.58 16.73 -13.81
N ALA A 197 4.23 17.61 -13.05
CA ALA A 197 5.68 17.76 -13.07
C ALA A 197 6.43 16.45 -12.70
N PHE A 198 5.82 15.59 -11.90
CA PHE A 198 6.36 14.27 -11.54
C PHE A 198 5.92 13.16 -12.50
N TRP A 199 5.05 13.46 -13.45
CA TRP A 199 4.50 12.42 -14.30
C TRP A 199 5.40 12.10 -15.48
N GLN A 200 5.85 10.84 -15.57
CA GLN A 200 6.51 10.30 -16.75
C GLN A 200 5.60 9.29 -17.45
N PRO A 201 5.33 9.45 -18.76
CA PRO A 201 4.49 8.54 -19.51
C PRO A 201 4.90 7.07 -19.37
N GLY A 202 3.94 6.21 -19.01
CA GLY A 202 4.10 4.76 -18.96
C GLY A 202 4.77 4.20 -17.70
N LEU A 203 5.08 5.00 -16.69
CA LEU A 203 5.66 4.49 -15.43
C LEU A 203 4.61 4.01 -14.42
N ASP A 204 3.43 4.62 -14.39
CA ASP A 204 2.35 4.28 -13.46
C ASP A 204 1.15 3.58 -14.12
N LEU A 205 1.33 3.08 -15.33
CA LEU A 205 0.28 2.42 -16.13
C LEU A 205 -1.00 3.27 -16.27
N GLY A 206 -0.88 4.59 -16.24
CA GLY A 206 -1.98 5.55 -16.34
C GLY A 206 -2.77 5.74 -15.04
N ALA A 207 -2.22 5.39 -13.90
CA ALA A 207 -2.88 5.54 -12.61
C ALA A 207 -3.19 7.01 -12.30
N HIS A 208 -2.25 7.91 -12.58
CA HIS A 208 -2.42 9.35 -12.37
C HIS A 208 -3.60 9.91 -13.16
N GLN A 209 -3.67 9.62 -14.48
CA GLN A 209 -4.76 10.11 -15.33
C GLN A 209 -6.12 9.55 -14.91
N ARG A 210 -6.19 8.26 -14.51
CA ARG A 210 -7.43 7.67 -14.01
C ARG A 210 -7.88 8.30 -12.71
N ALA A 211 -6.94 8.63 -11.81
CA ALA A 211 -7.27 9.30 -10.56
C ALA A 211 -7.83 10.71 -10.82
N LEU A 212 -7.21 11.49 -11.70
CA LEU A 212 -7.73 12.81 -12.08
C LEU A 212 -9.09 12.73 -12.77
N ALA A 213 -9.31 11.75 -13.64
CA ALA A 213 -10.59 11.53 -14.30
C ALA A 213 -11.71 11.16 -13.31
N GLU A 214 -11.39 10.38 -12.28
CA GLU A 214 -12.34 10.05 -11.21
C GLU A 214 -12.68 11.28 -10.37
N LEU A 215 -11.69 12.09 -10.00
CA LEU A 215 -11.91 13.35 -9.28
C LEU A 215 -12.76 14.34 -10.09
N ASP A 216 -12.52 14.42 -11.39
CA ASP A 216 -13.33 15.23 -12.30
C ASP A 216 -14.78 14.75 -12.38
N ALA A 217 -14.96 13.43 -12.51
CA ALA A 217 -16.31 12.82 -12.53
C ALA A 217 -17.10 13.04 -11.23
N GLN A 218 -16.38 13.13 -10.09
CA GLN A 218 -16.96 13.43 -8.77
C GLN A 218 -17.15 14.94 -8.52
N GLY A 219 -16.72 15.81 -9.44
CA GLY A 219 -16.79 17.26 -9.27
C GLY A 219 -15.79 17.81 -8.23
N LEU A 220 -14.75 17.04 -7.89
CA LEU A 220 -13.70 17.42 -6.93
C LEU A 220 -12.52 18.12 -7.59
N LEU A 221 -12.37 17.99 -8.92
CA LEU A 221 -11.36 18.72 -9.68
C LEU A 221 -11.85 20.13 -10.03
N LEU A 222 -11.24 21.15 -9.41
CA LEU A 222 -11.47 22.54 -9.80
C LEU A 222 -10.86 22.83 -11.16
N LYS A 223 -11.51 23.66 -11.95
CA LYS A 223 -11.07 24.04 -13.29
C LYS A 223 -10.67 25.52 -13.35
N ASN A 224 -9.73 25.83 -14.23
CA ASN A 224 -9.28 27.19 -14.58
C ASN A 224 -8.57 27.99 -13.43
N PRO A 225 -7.39 27.56 -12.93
CA PRO A 225 -6.60 26.40 -13.34
C PRO A 225 -7.10 25.10 -12.71
N ASP A 226 -6.70 23.98 -13.30
CA ASP A 226 -7.01 22.66 -12.76
C ASP A 226 -6.30 22.46 -11.43
N GLN A 227 -7.07 22.15 -10.36
CA GLN A 227 -6.57 22.00 -8.99
C GLN A 227 -7.33 20.87 -8.27
N VAL A 228 -6.64 20.15 -7.40
CA VAL A 228 -7.22 19.19 -6.45
C VAL A 228 -6.97 19.66 -5.02
N ARG A 229 -7.70 19.16 -4.04
CA ARG A 229 -7.34 19.40 -2.64
C ARG A 229 -6.13 18.55 -2.26
N LEU A 230 -5.35 19.01 -1.30
CA LEU A 230 -4.22 18.24 -0.79
C LEU A 230 -4.66 16.88 -0.21
N GLU A 231 -5.87 16.80 0.37
CA GLU A 231 -6.45 15.53 0.84
C GLU A 231 -6.76 14.53 -0.29
N ASP A 232 -6.92 14.98 -1.54
CA ASP A 232 -7.15 14.09 -2.68
C ASP A 232 -5.85 13.41 -3.16
N VAL A 233 -4.68 13.99 -2.86
CA VAL A 233 -3.39 13.43 -3.29
C VAL A 233 -3.11 12.06 -2.66
N PRO A 234 -3.21 11.84 -1.32
CA PRO A 234 -3.10 10.51 -0.75
C PRO A 234 -4.22 9.56 -1.20
N TRP A 235 -5.42 10.05 -1.52
CA TRP A 235 -6.45 9.23 -2.12
C TRP A 235 -6.05 8.70 -3.51
N MET A 236 -5.48 9.56 -4.38
CA MET A 236 -4.91 9.15 -5.66
C MET A 236 -3.81 8.10 -5.48
N MET A 237 -2.95 8.29 -4.48
CA MET A 237 -1.86 7.39 -4.15
C MET A 237 -2.35 6.01 -3.66
N MET A 238 -3.35 5.97 -2.80
CA MET A 238 -3.81 4.71 -2.19
C MET A 238 -4.76 3.95 -3.11
N ARG A 239 -5.78 4.60 -3.68
CA ARG A 239 -6.80 3.93 -4.49
C ARG A 239 -6.28 3.55 -5.88
N PHE A 240 -5.62 4.46 -6.59
CA PHE A 240 -5.11 4.23 -7.94
C PHE A 240 -3.66 3.77 -7.97
N SER A 241 -3.00 3.82 -6.83
CA SER A 241 -1.57 3.57 -6.73
C SER A 241 -0.73 4.55 -7.57
N SER A 242 -1.18 5.83 -7.71
CA SER A 242 -0.45 6.86 -8.45
C SER A 242 0.96 7.05 -7.90
N ASN A 243 1.96 6.86 -8.75
CA ASN A 243 3.36 7.15 -8.41
C ASN A 243 3.60 8.66 -8.36
N THR A 244 2.97 9.40 -9.27
CA THR A 244 3.01 10.86 -9.32
C THR A 244 2.55 11.49 -8.01
N ALA A 245 1.44 11.01 -7.44
CA ALA A 245 0.95 11.48 -6.14
C ALA A 245 1.92 11.15 -5.00
N MET A 246 2.53 9.95 -5.03
CA MET A 246 3.54 9.55 -4.05
C MET A 246 4.77 10.47 -4.13
N ASP A 247 5.28 10.71 -5.34
CA ASP A 247 6.49 11.51 -5.57
C ASP A 247 6.27 12.97 -5.18
N TYR A 248 5.09 13.52 -5.47
CA TYR A 248 4.69 14.85 -4.96
C TYR A 248 4.71 14.89 -3.42
N LEU A 249 4.10 13.90 -2.75
CA LEU A 249 4.12 13.82 -1.28
C LEU A 249 5.54 13.63 -0.74
N HIS A 250 6.41 12.89 -1.45
CA HIS A 250 7.80 12.76 -1.06
C HIS A 250 8.51 14.11 -0.98
N MET A 251 8.34 14.93 -2.02
CA MET A 251 8.97 16.27 -2.05
C MET A 251 8.33 17.24 -1.07
N LEU A 252 7.01 17.13 -0.85
CA LEU A 252 6.28 17.97 0.11
C LEU A 252 6.70 17.69 1.56
N LEU A 253 6.79 16.41 1.94
CA LEU A 253 7.10 15.95 3.30
C LEU A 253 8.61 15.95 3.58
N GLY A 254 9.40 15.70 2.55
CA GLY A 254 10.84 15.50 2.61
C GLY A 254 11.25 14.09 3.03
N ALA A 255 12.35 13.59 2.46
CA ALA A 255 12.89 12.25 2.72
C ALA A 255 13.09 11.98 4.21
N LYS A 256 13.61 12.96 4.95
CA LYS A 256 13.84 12.86 6.39
C LYS A 256 12.57 12.46 7.16
N ARG A 257 11.45 13.16 6.93
CA ARG A 257 10.20 12.85 7.64
C ARG A 257 9.69 11.44 7.31
N ILE A 258 9.74 11.06 6.05
CA ILE A 258 9.27 9.74 5.61
C ILE A 258 10.08 8.64 6.28
N GLU A 259 11.40 8.80 6.35
CA GLU A 259 12.30 7.84 6.98
C GLU A 259 12.14 7.83 8.51
N GLU A 260 12.01 8.99 9.15
CA GLU A 260 11.70 9.10 10.58
C GLU A 260 10.35 8.45 10.92
N THR A 261 9.36 8.57 10.04
CA THR A 261 8.07 7.89 10.20
C THR A 261 8.24 6.37 10.19
N ALA A 262 9.01 5.81 9.24
CA ALA A 262 9.27 4.37 9.22
C ALA A 262 9.97 3.90 10.49
N VAL A 263 10.90 4.69 11.03
CA VAL A 263 11.57 4.40 12.31
C VAL A 263 10.58 4.45 13.48
N SER A 264 9.73 5.47 13.53
CA SER A 264 8.73 5.62 14.61
C SER A 264 7.69 4.51 14.62
N LEU A 265 7.40 3.95 13.46
CA LEU A 265 6.53 2.78 13.28
C LEU A 265 7.22 1.45 13.60
N ASN A 266 8.49 1.49 14.01
CA ASN A 266 9.30 0.31 14.31
C ASN A 266 9.41 -0.68 13.12
N LEU A 267 9.50 -0.16 11.89
CA LEU A 267 9.72 -0.97 10.70
C LEU A 267 11.21 -1.33 10.60
N THR A 268 11.59 -2.39 11.30
CA THR A 268 13.00 -2.73 11.57
C THR A 268 13.78 -3.19 10.33
N THR A 269 13.05 -3.67 9.31
CA THR A 269 13.62 -4.17 8.05
C THR A 269 13.42 -3.20 6.89
N GLN A 270 12.76 -2.05 7.12
CA GLN A 270 12.45 -1.08 6.09
C GLN A 270 13.72 -0.40 5.56
N THR A 271 13.89 -0.41 4.24
CA THR A 271 14.88 0.46 3.58
C THR A 271 14.27 1.80 3.20
N ALA A 272 15.10 2.83 3.09
CA ALA A 272 14.63 4.17 2.80
C ALA A 272 13.95 4.27 1.43
N PRO A 273 12.71 4.78 1.36
CA PRO A 273 12.03 4.91 0.10
C PRO A 273 12.48 6.21 -0.62
N CYS A 274 12.92 6.06 -1.88
CA CYS A 274 13.14 7.19 -2.78
C CYS A 274 11.89 7.48 -3.63
N PRO A 275 11.78 8.68 -4.24
CA PRO A 275 10.74 8.94 -5.24
C PRO A 275 10.79 7.90 -6.36
N PHE A 276 9.65 7.37 -6.76
CA PHE A 276 9.62 6.35 -7.83
C PHE A 276 10.10 6.89 -9.16
N LEU A 277 9.80 8.15 -9.47
CA LEU A 277 10.34 8.82 -10.65
C LEU A 277 11.87 8.74 -10.65
N GLY A 278 12.51 9.15 -9.56
CA GLY A 278 13.97 9.11 -9.41
C GLY A 278 14.53 7.71 -9.49
N GLN A 279 13.88 6.74 -8.86
CA GLN A 279 14.26 5.33 -8.93
C GLN A 279 14.24 4.81 -10.38
N PHE A 280 13.19 5.11 -11.14
CA PHE A 280 13.07 4.67 -12.53
C PHE A 280 14.03 5.42 -13.46
N LEU A 281 14.29 6.70 -13.20
CA LEU A 281 15.32 7.46 -13.92
C LEU A 281 16.73 6.93 -13.56
N ALA A 282 16.99 6.60 -12.30
CA ALA A 282 18.24 5.94 -11.91
C ALA A 282 18.41 4.56 -12.52
N MET A 283 17.35 3.84 -12.80
CA MET A 283 17.42 2.58 -13.57
C MET A 283 17.78 2.82 -15.03
N SER A 284 17.20 3.83 -15.70
CA SER A 284 17.46 4.13 -17.12
C SER A 284 16.99 5.52 -17.48
N ASN A 285 17.90 6.37 -18.02
CA ASN A 285 17.59 7.74 -18.43
C ASN A 285 18.40 8.17 -19.66
N ILE A 286 18.05 9.34 -20.25
CA ILE A 286 18.63 9.87 -21.47
C ILE A 286 20.13 10.16 -21.36
N THR A 287 20.65 10.41 -20.16
CA THR A 287 22.08 10.76 -19.97
C THR A 287 22.98 9.52 -20.05
N ARG A 288 22.41 8.33 -19.98
CA ARG A 288 23.17 7.07 -20.05
C ARG A 288 23.28 6.53 -21.47
N GLN A 289 24.43 5.96 -21.76
CA GLN A 289 24.61 5.17 -22.94
C GLN A 289 23.92 3.79 -22.79
N LYS A 290 23.45 3.24 -23.90
CA LYS A 290 22.54 2.08 -23.96
C LYS A 290 23.01 0.83 -23.21
N ASP A 291 24.31 0.63 -23.07
CA ASP A 291 24.92 -0.59 -22.51
C ASP A 291 25.34 -0.44 -21.03
N SER A 292 25.08 0.72 -20.43
CA SER A 292 25.51 1.04 -19.07
C SER A 292 24.46 0.88 -17.97
N ASP A 293 23.19 0.54 -18.30
CA ASP A 293 22.14 0.42 -17.29
C ASP A 293 22.46 -0.63 -16.23
N TYR A 294 22.91 -1.82 -16.65
CA TYR A 294 23.24 -2.89 -15.72
C TYR A 294 24.48 -2.58 -14.86
N GLU A 295 25.53 -2.00 -15.46
CA GLU A 295 26.74 -1.59 -14.76
C GLU A 295 26.44 -0.50 -13.72
N ALA A 296 25.57 0.45 -14.07
CA ALA A 296 25.12 1.47 -13.12
C ALA A 296 24.35 0.88 -11.94
N LEU A 297 23.46 -0.10 -12.19
CA LEU A 297 22.73 -0.77 -11.11
C LEU A 297 23.68 -1.55 -10.18
N LEU A 298 24.71 -2.20 -10.71
CA LEU A 298 25.73 -2.85 -9.90
C LEU A 298 26.51 -1.83 -9.04
N ALA A 299 26.89 -0.68 -9.63
CA ALA A 299 27.60 0.37 -8.90
C ALA A 299 26.75 0.95 -7.75
N TYR A 300 25.44 1.02 -7.90
CA TYR A 300 24.54 1.44 -6.82
C TYR A 300 24.45 0.42 -5.68
N LEU A 301 24.57 -0.88 -5.97
CA LEU A 301 24.63 -1.89 -4.91
C LEU A 301 25.92 -1.82 -4.11
N GLU A 302 27.02 -1.45 -4.77
CA GLU A 302 28.29 -1.23 -4.10
C GLU A 302 28.31 0.06 -3.28
N ASN A 303 27.53 1.07 -3.71
CA ASN A 303 27.41 2.35 -3.03
C ASN A 303 25.95 2.84 -2.98
N PRO A 304 25.14 2.37 -2.01
CA PRO A 304 23.74 2.74 -1.85
C PRO A 304 23.52 4.25 -1.64
N GLU A 305 24.47 4.96 -1.05
CA GLU A 305 24.41 6.42 -0.90
C GLU A 305 24.37 7.11 -2.27
N SER A 306 25.18 6.66 -3.21
CA SER A 306 25.18 7.21 -4.57
C SER A 306 23.85 6.97 -5.30
N TYR A 307 23.19 5.83 -5.03
CA TYR A 307 21.86 5.56 -5.55
C TYR A 307 20.81 6.56 -5.03
N GLY A 308 20.79 6.78 -3.72
CA GLY A 308 19.87 7.74 -3.11
C GLY A 308 20.08 9.17 -3.63
N GLN A 309 21.33 9.61 -3.71
CA GLN A 309 21.69 10.92 -4.24
C GLN A 309 21.29 11.08 -5.71
N GLU A 310 21.55 10.09 -6.55
CA GLU A 310 21.19 10.11 -7.97
C GLU A 310 19.67 10.11 -8.16
N ALA A 311 18.93 9.28 -7.41
CA ALA A 311 17.46 9.25 -7.48
C ALA A 311 16.85 10.60 -7.10
N MET A 312 17.35 11.26 -6.07
CA MET A 312 16.88 12.61 -5.66
C MET A 312 17.27 13.67 -6.71
N LEU A 313 18.50 13.66 -7.19
CA LEU A 313 18.98 14.60 -8.21
C LEU A 313 18.16 14.48 -9.50
N LEU A 314 17.94 13.26 -9.98
CA LEU A 314 17.16 13.03 -11.20
C LEU A 314 15.70 13.41 -11.04
N THR A 315 15.11 13.21 -9.85
CA THR A 315 13.76 13.70 -9.55
C THR A 315 13.71 15.21 -9.63
N ASP A 316 14.62 15.89 -8.93
CA ASP A 316 14.69 17.36 -8.92
C ASP A 316 14.90 17.92 -10.32
N THR A 317 15.85 17.36 -11.08
CA THR A 317 16.12 17.77 -12.45
C THR A 317 14.89 17.59 -13.35
N PHE A 318 14.22 16.42 -13.27
CA PHE A 318 13.03 16.17 -14.08
C PHE A 318 11.88 17.15 -13.77
N VAL A 319 11.69 17.47 -12.49
CA VAL A 319 10.61 18.37 -12.04
C VAL A 319 10.90 19.83 -12.41
N ASN A 320 12.14 20.29 -12.21
CA ASN A 320 12.50 21.71 -12.29
C ASN A 320 13.16 22.12 -13.61
N ASP A 321 13.58 21.17 -14.45
CA ASP A 321 14.13 21.44 -15.78
C ASP A 321 13.19 20.91 -16.88
N PRO A 322 12.35 21.78 -17.49
CA PRO A 322 11.44 21.37 -18.55
C PRO A 322 12.15 20.82 -19.79
N GLU A 323 13.37 21.32 -20.11
CA GLU A 323 14.14 20.85 -21.28
C GLU A 323 14.60 19.40 -21.08
N PHE A 324 15.12 19.10 -19.87
CA PHE A 324 15.47 17.72 -19.51
C PHE A 324 14.24 16.82 -19.51
N ARG A 325 13.13 17.26 -18.90
CA ARG A 325 11.87 16.51 -18.83
C ARG A 325 11.33 16.16 -20.22
N ASP A 326 11.30 17.15 -21.12
CA ASP A 326 10.81 16.93 -22.48
C ASP A 326 11.73 15.99 -23.26
N ALA A 327 13.05 16.18 -23.17
CA ALA A 327 14.04 15.34 -23.81
C ALA A 327 13.98 13.88 -23.26
N GLN A 328 13.82 13.70 -21.94
CA GLN A 328 13.66 12.40 -21.31
C GLN A 328 12.36 11.71 -21.77
N ASN A 329 11.25 12.44 -21.85
CA ASN A 329 9.98 11.93 -22.32
C ASN A 329 10.02 11.54 -23.79
N ASP A 330 10.68 12.33 -24.64
CA ASP A 330 10.88 12.03 -26.05
C ASP A 330 11.79 10.81 -26.24
N TRP A 331 12.88 10.74 -25.51
CA TRP A 331 13.78 9.61 -25.51
C TRP A 331 13.04 8.33 -25.10
N ARG A 332 12.21 8.41 -24.03
CA ARG A 332 11.44 7.27 -23.52
C ARG A 332 10.40 6.77 -24.53
N ARG A 333 9.79 7.67 -25.30
CA ARG A 333 8.86 7.30 -26.39
C ARG A 333 9.56 6.58 -27.54
N GLN A 334 10.81 6.93 -27.83
CA GLN A 334 11.59 6.36 -28.94
C GLN A 334 12.37 5.10 -28.54
N GLN A 335 12.73 4.96 -27.28
CA GLN A 335 13.50 3.84 -26.78
C GLN A 335 12.57 2.77 -26.20
N LYS A 336 12.96 1.51 -26.40
CA LYS A 336 12.30 0.42 -25.68
C LYS A 336 12.61 0.57 -24.18
N ARG A 337 11.65 0.18 -23.36
CA ARG A 337 11.86 0.07 -21.89
C ARG A 337 13.08 -0.80 -21.62
N PRO A 338 13.77 -0.64 -20.48
CA PRO A 338 14.81 -1.58 -20.04
C PRO A 338 14.30 -3.01 -20.15
N SER A 339 15.18 -3.94 -20.43
CA SER A 339 14.79 -5.35 -20.53
C SER A 339 14.11 -5.83 -19.27
N VAL A 340 13.29 -6.86 -19.37
CA VAL A 340 12.61 -7.44 -18.18
C VAL A 340 13.64 -7.89 -17.14
N SER A 341 14.80 -8.40 -17.58
CA SER A 341 15.89 -8.80 -16.67
C SER A 341 16.45 -7.61 -15.89
N ILE A 342 16.69 -6.46 -16.52
CA ILE A 342 17.12 -5.24 -15.83
C ILE A 342 16.03 -4.75 -14.85
N GLN A 343 14.78 -4.73 -15.27
CA GLN A 343 13.68 -4.33 -14.39
C GLN A 343 13.56 -5.27 -13.18
N ARG A 344 13.68 -6.59 -13.36
CA ARG A 344 13.68 -7.57 -12.25
C ARG A 344 14.86 -7.37 -11.32
N PHE A 345 16.05 -7.20 -11.89
CA PHE A 345 17.26 -6.94 -11.10
C PHE A 345 17.12 -5.67 -10.26
N PHE A 346 16.60 -4.60 -10.84
CA PHE A 346 16.30 -3.35 -10.13
C PHE A 346 15.26 -3.59 -9.01
N THR A 347 14.14 -4.24 -9.34
CA THR A 347 13.08 -4.53 -8.38
C THR A 347 13.60 -5.30 -7.16
N GLU A 348 14.40 -6.32 -7.42
CA GLU A 348 14.91 -7.22 -6.39
C GLU A 348 15.95 -6.57 -5.47
N ASN A 349 16.75 -5.64 -5.98
CA ASN A 349 17.93 -5.18 -5.28
C ASN A 349 17.87 -3.70 -4.86
N LEU A 350 17.12 -2.85 -5.57
CA LEU A 350 17.13 -1.39 -5.36
C LEU A 350 15.75 -0.80 -5.05
N ASN A 351 14.66 -1.57 -5.24
CA ASN A 351 13.34 -1.14 -4.77
C ASN A 351 13.30 -1.15 -3.23
N PRO A 352 12.53 -0.26 -2.58
CA PRO A 352 12.35 -0.31 -1.14
C PRO A 352 11.92 -1.70 -0.66
N GLN A 353 12.55 -2.17 0.40
CA GLN A 353 12.31 -3.47 1.00
C GLN A 353 11.82 -3.34 2.43
N ALA A 354 11.01 -4.27 2.86
CA ALA A 354 10.68 -4.55 4.25
C ALA A 354 10.12 -5.97 4.39
N SER A 355 9.95 -6.43 5.63
CA SER A 355 9.40 -7.75 5.92
C SER A 355 7.87 -7.76 6.00
N ALA A 356 7.30 -8.94 5.76
CA ALA A 356 5.85 -9.15 5.92
C ALA A 356 5.42 -8.92 7.38
N GLY A 357 6.25 -9.27 8.35
CA GLY A 357 6.01 -9.05 9.78
C GLY A 357 5.94 -7.59 10.16
N ASP A 358 6.87 -6.75 9.67
CA ASP A 358 6.84 -5.30 9.90
C ASP A 358 5.53 -4.68 9.39
N TYR A 359 5.11 -5.05 8.18
CA TYR A 359 3.88 -4.51 7.59
C TYR A 359 2.60 -5.09 8.21
N ALA A 360 2.64 -6.33 8.71
CA ALA A 360 1.52 -6.88 9.47
C ALA A 360 1.34 -6.12 10.79
N GLY A 361 2.43 -5.83 11.51
CA GLY A 361 2.40 -4.97 12.69
C GLY A 361 1.88 -3.56 12.40
N LEU A 362 2.32 -2.94 11.30
CA LEU A 362 1.84 -1.63 10.86
C LEU A 362 0.32 -1.65 10.56
N MET A 363 -0.15 -2.66 9.82
CA MET A 363 -1.56 -2.78 9.49
C MET A 363 -2.43 -3.04 10.72
N ALA A 364 -1.95 -3.85 11.68
CA ALA A 364 -2.61 -4.05 12.96
C ALA A 364 -2.68 -2.74 13.77
N GLN A 365 -1.59 -1.97 13.81
CA GLN A 365 -1.54 -0.69 14.50
C GLN A 365 -2.54 0.32 13.90
N ILE A 366 -2.60 0.44 12.57
CA ILE A 366 -3.58 1.32 11.90
C ILE A 366 -5.01 0.86 12.18
N ALA A 367 -5.28 -0.44 12.05
CA ALA A 367 -6.61 -1.00 12.30
C ALA A 367 -7.12 -0.69 13.71
N GLN A 368 -6.25 -0.82 14.72
CA GLN A 368 -6.57 -0.60 16.13
C GLN A 368 -6.54 0.88 16.58
N ASN A 369 -6.36 1.82 15.65
CA ASN A 369 -6.17 3.25 15.93
C ASN A 369 -4.94 3.53 16.81
N GLY A 370 -3.86 2.77 16.62
CA GLY A 370 -2.63 2.77 17.43
C GLY A 370 -1.49 3.64 16.89
N LEU A 371 -1.72 4.51 15.89
CA LEU A 371 -0.72 5.50 15.47
C LEU A 371 -0.51 6.55 16.56
N SER A 372 0.53 7.38 16.43
CA SER A 372 0.95 8.34 17.44
C SER A 372 -0.16 9.32 17.88
N HIS A 373 -1.07 9.66 16.95
CA HIS A 373 -2.24 10.49 17.23
C HIS A 373 -3.52 9.76 16.77
N PRO A 374 -4.63 9.78 17.57
CA PRO A 374 -5.88 9.12 17.19
C PRO A 374 -6.42 9.57 15.83
N ASP A 375 -6.31 10.86 15.50
CA ASP A 375 -6.76 11.42 14.23
C ASP A 375 -5.93 10.88 13.04
N SER A 376 -4.63 10.59 13.26
CA SER A 376 -3.77 9.99 12.22
C SER A 376 -4.29 8.62 11.81
N SER A 377 -4.65 7.78 12.77
CA SER A 377 -5.21 6.45 12.49
C SER A 377 -6.54 6.53 11.75
N PHE A 378 -7.44 7.42 12.18
CA PHE A 378 -8.72 7.64 11.51
C PHE A 378 -8.53 8.09 10.06
N LEU A 379 -7.63 9.05 9.82
CA LEU A 379 -7.31 9.52 8.47
C LEU A 379 -6.65 8.43 7.62
N ALA A 380 -5.70 7.67 8.19
CA ALA A 380 -5.05 6.57 7.46
C ALA A 380 -6.06 5.51 7.02
N ARG A 381 -6.98 5.14 7.92
CA ARG A 381 -8.07 4.20 7.63
C ARG A 381 -8.99 4.72 6.51
N ARG A 382 -9.38 5.98 6.54
CA ARG A 382 -10.19 6.61 5.47
C ARG A 382 -9.61 6.38 4.07
N TYR A 383 -8.26 6.42 3.94
CA TYR A 383 -7.59 6.20 2.66
C TYR A 383 -7.36 4.72 2.34
N LEU A 384 -7.12 3.87 3.33
CA LEU A 384 -6.90 2.43 3.14
C LEU A 384 -8.21 1.68 2.91
N GLU A 385 -9.31 2.13 3.52
CA GLU A 385 -10.62 1.48 3.46
C GLU A 385 -11.41 1.83 2.18
N TRP A 386 -10.76 2.37 1.15
CA TRP A 386 -11.40 2.63 -0.14
C TRP A 386 -12.11 1.40 -0.76
N PRO A 387 -11.70 0.12 -0.50
CA PRO A 387 -12.43 -1.04 -1.03
C PRO A 387 -13.84 -1.19 -0.46
N MET A 388 -14.16 -0.50 0.63
CA MET A 388 -15.51 -0.51 1.23
C MET A 388 -16.56 0.20 0.39
N ILE A 389 -16.20 0.80 -0.75
CA ILE A 389 -17.18 1.32 -1.74
C ILE A 389 -17.91 0.19 -2.48
N PHE A 390 -17.43 -1.06 -2.42
CA PHE A 390 -18.03 -2.20 -3.08
C PHE A 390 -18.95 -2.97 -2.14
N ASP A 391 -20.18 -3.23 -2.59
CA ASP A 391 -21.22 -3.90 -1.81
C ASP A 391 -20.76 -5.28 -1.32
N ASP A 392 -20.10 -6.06 -2.18
CA ASP A 392 -19.57 -7.38 -1.83
C ASP A 392 -18.59 -7.34 -0.64
N ASN A 393 -17.80 -6.27 -0.52
CA ASN A 393 -16.91 -6.10 0.63
C ASN A 393 -17.69 -5.68 1.88
N GLN A 394 -18.75 -4.86 1.72
CA GLN A 394 -19.60 -4.47 2.84
C GLN A 394 -20.43 -5.64 3.39
N GLU A 395 -20.75 -6.63 2.57
CA GLU A 395 -21.40 -7.88 3.02
C GLU A 395 -20.47 -8.74 3.89
N LEU A 396 -19.17 -8.74 3.60
CA LEU A 396 -18.17 -9.59 4.27
C LEU A 396 -17.51 -8.92 5.47
N PHE A 397 -17.32 -7.60 5.41
CA PHE A 397 -16.51 -6.84 6.36
C PHE A 397 -17.24 -5.59 6.85
N SER A 398 -17.07 -5.25 8.11
CA SER A 398 -17.44 -3.91 8.61
C SER A 398 -16.38 -2.85 8.24
N ASN A 399 -15.11 -3.25 8.10
CA ASN A 399 -14.00 -2.44 7.61
C ASN A 399 -12.98 -3.31 6.89
N LEU A 400 -12.42 -2.82 5.80
CA LEU A 400 -11.39 -3.51 5.02
C LEU A 400 -10.36 -2.50 4.53
N GLY A 401 -9.18 -2.49 5.13
CA GLY A 401 -8.04 -1.71 4.68
C GLY A 401 -7.14 -2.51 3.75
N PHE A 402 -6.67 -1.88 2.67
CA PHE A 402 -5.98 -2.58 1.59
C PHE A 402 -4.91 -1.72 0.92
N LYS A 403 -3.79 -2.37 0.57
CA LYS A 403 -2.84 -1.88 -0.42
C LYS A 403 -2.13 -3.04 -1.11
N ASN A 404 -1.93 -2.92 -2.42
CA ASN A 404 -1.13 -3.84 -3.20
C ASN A 404 0.15 -3.21 -3.72
N GLY A 405 1.12 -4.06 -4.09
CA GLY A 405 2.35 -3.69 -4.76
C GLY A 405 2.63 -4.61 -5.94
N THR A 406 3.00 -4.02 -7.08
CA THR A 406 3.25 -4.79 -8.30
C THR A 406 4.43 -4.21 -9.05
N MET A 407 5.46 -5.02 -9.26
CA MET A 407 6.60 -4.75 -10.15
C MET A 407 7.03 -6.06 -10.84
N PRO A 408 7.84 -6.03 -11.91
CA PRO A 408 8.25 -7.26 -12.58
C PRO A 408 8.84 -8.29 -11.62
N GLY A 409 8.17 -9.45 -11.50
CA GLY A 409 8.52 -10.52 -10.59
C GLY A 409 8.01 -10.38 -9.15
N VAL A 410 7.28 -9.30 -8.83
CA VAL A 410 6.79 -9.01 -7.49
C VAL A 410 5.28 -8.77 -7.51
N LEU A 411 4.56 -9.48 -6.63
CA LEU A 411 3.14 -9.28 -6.34
C LEU A 411 2.94 -9.30 -4.83
N ASN A 412 2.51 -8.17 -4.28
CA ASN A 412 2.37 -7.99 -2.86
C ASN A 412 0.97 -7.52 -2.50
N ILE A 413 0.47 -7.99 -1.38
CA ILE A 413 -0.82 -7.61 -0.82
C ILE A 413 -0.69 -7.41 0.68
N VAL A 414 -1.31 -6.36 1.18
CA VAL A 414 -1.50 -6.12 2.61
C VAL A 414 -2.94 -5.78 2.90
N TYR A 415 -3.49 -6.45 3.90
CA TYR A 415 -4.84 -6.28 4.40
C TYR A 415 -4.88 -6.11 5.92
N TYR A 416 -5.84 -5.33 6.38
CA TYR A 416 -6.54 -5.62 7.62
C TYR A 416 -8.05 -5.67 7.34
N ALA A 417 -8.76 -6.50 8.07
CA ALA A 417 -10.20 -6.62 7.92
C ALA A 417 -10.87 -6.84 9.27
N TYR A 418 -12.05 -6.25 9.44
CA TYR A 418 -12.99 -6.61 10.49
C TYR A 418 -14.11 -7.42 9.85
N PRO A 419 -14.10 -8.77 9.93
CA PRO A 419 -15.20 -9.59 9.44
C PRO A 419 -16.52 -9.15 10.05
N GLN A 420 -17.64 -9.36 9.35
CA GLN A 420 -18.95 -8.95 9.86
C GLN A 420 -19.27 -9.62 11.19
N GLY A 421 -19.66 -8.82 12.18
CA GLY A 421 -19.94 -9.27 13.54
C GLY A 421 -18.74 -9.42 14.47
N GLU A 422 -17.52 -9.27 13.94
CA GLU A 422 -16.28 -9.35 14.72
C GLU A 422 -15.80 -7.95 15.17
N THR A 423 -15.19 -7.91 16.36
CA THR A 423 -14.64 -6.67 16.93
C THR A 423 -13.12 -6.59 16.89
N THR A 424 -12.46 -7.70 16.56
CA THR A 424 -11.00 -7.80 16.41
C THR A 424 -10.64 -7.97 14.95
N PRO A 425 -9.65 -7.23 14.43
CA PRO A 425 -9.27 -7.35 13.04
C PRO A 425 -8.42 -8.59 12.78
N VAL A 426 -8.51 -9.10 11.56
CA VAL A 426 -7.56 -10.04 10.96
C VAL A 426 -6.61 -9.22 10.08
N VAL A 427 -5.32 -9.55 10.14
CA VAL A 427 -4.27 -8.96 9.30
C VAL A 427 -3.69 -10.04 8.41
N VAL A 428 -3.50 -9.73 7.12
CA VAL A 428 -2.83 -10.61 6.16
C VAL A 428 -1.87 -9.77 5.35
N VAL A 429 -0.58 -10.13 5.38
CA VAL A 429 0.48 -9.59 4.54
C VAL A 429 1.12 -10.72 3.78
N LEU A 430 1.05 -10.65 2.45
CA LEU A 430 1.55 -11.68 1.55
C LEU A 430 2.41 -11.02 0.46
N PHE A 431 3.68 -11.35 0.46
CA PHE A 431 4.68 -10.85 -0.47
C PHE A 431 5.23 -11.99 -1.31
N PHE A 432 5.22 -11.82 -2.62
CA PHE A 432 5.88 -12.69 -3.57
C PHE A 432 7.00 -11.93 -4.29
N ARG A 433 8.17 -12.52 -4.35
CA ARG A 433 9.33 -12.03 -5.10
C ARG A 433 9.80 -13.07 -6.10
N ASP A 434 10.59 -12.63 -7.05
CA ASP A 434 11.22 -13.48 -8.07
C ASP A 434 10.28 -14.44 -8.82
N LEU A 435 8.98 -14.10 -8.90
CA LEU A 435 8.00 -14.90 -9.63
C LEU A 435 8.43 -15.10 -11.08
N PRO A 436 8.33 -16.31 -11.65
CA PRO A 436 8.51 -16.55 -13.08
C PRO A 436 7.63 -15.61 -13.92
N ASN A 437 8.14 -15.15 -15.07
CA ASN A 437 7.43 -14.14 -15.88
C ASN A 437 6.01 -14.56 -16.28
N ASN A 438 5.78 -15.84 -16.53
CA ASN A 438 4.45 -16.36 -16.89
C ASN A 438 3.52 -16.30 -15.69
N THR A 439 3.95 -16.83 -14.55
CA THR A 439 3.23 -16.80 -13.28
C THR A 439 2.91 -15.36 -12.88
N TYR A 440 3.89 -14.46 -12.93
CA TYR A 440 3.68 -13.05 -12.63
C TYR A 440 2.59 -12.41 -13.52
N ARG A 441 2.60 -12.68 -14.84
CA ARG A 441 1.60 -12.12 -15.76
C ARG A 441 0.22 -12.71 -15.53
N GLU A 442 0.16 -14.01 -15.31
CA GLU A 442 -1.09 -14.72 -15.06
C GLU A 442 -1.74 -14.27 -13.76
N TRP A 443 -1.00 -14.31 -12.65
CA TRP A 443 -1.54 -13.94 -11.34
C TRP A 443 -1.87 -12.45 -11.23
N ARG A 444 -1.14 -11.61 -11.92
CA ARG A 444 -1.51 -10.19 -12.03
C ARG A 444 -2.87 -9.99 -12.71
N ASN A 445 -3.27 -10.88 -13.61
CA ASN A 445 -4.53 -10.79 -14.34
C ASN A 445 -5.69 -11.50 -13.64
N ASN A 446 -5.45 -12.68 -13.08
CA ASN A 446 -6.48 -13.51 -12.44
C ASN A 446 -6.54 -13.36 -10.91
N LEU A 447 -5.58 -12.63 -10.31
CA LEU A 447 -5.54 -12.29 -8.89
C LEU A 447 -5.41 -13.50 -7.94
N THR A 448 -4.82 -14.58 -8.39
CA THR A 448 -4.62 -15.82 -7.61
C THR A 448 -4.04 -15.56 -6.21
N HIS A 449 -3.05 -14.68 -6.11
CA HIS A 449 -2.44 -14.29 -4.83
C HIS A 449 -3.39 -13.50 -3.93
N ASP A 450 -4.30 -12.71 -4.50
CA ASP A 450 -5.34 -11.99 -3.78
C ASP A 450 -6.41 -12.94 -3.26
N GLU A 451 -6.83 -13.90 -4.07
CA GLU A 451 -7.79 -14.92 -3.67
C GLU A 451 -7.29 -15.74 -2.46
N PHE A 452 -6.00 -16.09 -2.41
CA PHE A 452 -5.40 -16.74 -1.26
C PHE A 452 -5.41 -15.84 -0.02
N ALA A 453 -5.01 -14.57 -0.14
CA ALA A 453 -5.02 -13.63 0.96
C ALA A 453 -6.44 -13.38 1.50
N ARG A 454 -7.42 -13.26 0.61
CA ARG A 454 -8.83 -13.06 0.98
C ARG A 454 -9.44 -14.28 1.67
N TRP A 455 -9.08 -15.48 1.22
CA TRP A 455 -9.50 -16.71 1.90
C TRP A 455 -9.03 -16.72 3.37
N LEU A 456 -7.79 -16.31 3.65
CA LEU A 456 -7.29 -16.17 5.03
C LEU A 456 -8.04 -15.12 5.86
N LEU A 457 -8.64 -14.11 5.22
CA LEU A 457 -9.45 -13.09 5.92
C LEU A 457 -10.87 -13.56 6.25
N ILE A 458 -11.44 -14.43 5.42
CA ILE A 458 -12.88 -14.76 5.44
C ILE A 458 -13.15 -16.06 6.19
N ASP A 459 -12.26 -17.04 6.10
CA ASP A 459 -12.45 -18.37 6.68
C ASP A 459 -11.77 -18.47 8.05
N ASP A 460 -12.56 -18.60 9.10
CA ASP A 460 -12.07 -18.64 10.49
C ASP A 460 -11.07 -19.78 10.77
N GLY A 461 -11.12 -20.86 10.00
CA GLY A 461 -10.22 -22.01 10.13
C GLY A 461 -8.94 -21.90 9.30
N ALA A 462 -8.93 -21.01 8.29
CA ALA A 462 -7.86 -20.95 7.29
C ALA A 462 -6.48 -20.64 7.89
N ILE A 463 -6.40 -19.62 8.76
CA ILE A 463 -5.13 -19.24 9.42
C ILE A 463 -4.58 -20.42 10.23
N THR A 464 -5.42 -21.07 11.04
CA THR A 464 -5.00 -22.19 11.86
C THR A 464 -4.54 -23.38 11.00
N ALA A 465 -5.30 -23.73 9.96
CA ALA A 465 -4.95 -24.83 9.08
C ALA A 465 -3.61 -24.59 8.36
N VAL A 466 -3.41 -23.39 7.81
CA VAL A 466 -2.15 -23.02 7.13
C VAL A 466 -1.01 -22.95 8.14
N ALA A 467 -1.21 -22.36 9.33
CA ALA A 467 -0.20 -22.32 10.36
C ALA A 467 0.26 -23.72 10.78
N ASP A 468 -0.69 -24.65 10.98
CA ASP A 468 -0.38 -26.04 11.35
C ASP A 468 0.39 -26.76 10.22
N ALA A 469 0.03 -26.55 8.96
CA ALA A 469 0.73 -27.14 7.82
C ALA A 469 2.16 -26.57 7.62
N LEU A 470 2.42 -25.34 8.01
CA LEU A 470 3.73 -24.70 7.91
C LEU A 470 4.61 -24.86 9.16
N LYS A 471 4.09 -25.47 10.23
CA LYS A 471 4.91 -25.86 11.41
C LYS A 471 5.82 -27.02 10.99
N ASN A 472 7.12 -26.76 10.96
CA ASN A 472 8.17 -27.79 10.74
C ASN A 472 8.50 -28.54 12.03
#